data_74328c85da027b3b067ae9b5321ea80e
#
_entry.id   74328c85da027b3b067ae9b5321ea80e
#
_cell.length_a   1.000
_cell.length_b   1.000
_cell.length_c   1.000
_cell.angle_alpha   90.00
_cell.angle_beta   90.00
_cell.angle_gamma   90.00
#
_symmetry.space_group_name_H-M   'P 1'
#
loop_
_entity.id
_entity.type
_entity.pdbx_description
1 polymer ?
#
loop_
_entity_poly.entity_id
_entity_poly.type
_entity_poly.pdbx_seq_one_letter_code
_entity_poly.pdbx_strand_id
1 'polypeptide(L)'
;MTDLELSIRIAQLVKEAGGRVFYVGGCVRDKLLHLENKDIDIEVHGVTPETLIELLKTIGNPISFGSSFGIFSIAGNHVDIAMPRTEVPTGKGHRDFTIDLNPFIGYKEAARRRDFTINALMEDVLSGEIVDSFGGLQDLENGIIRCVDPKTFVEDPLRVLRAAQFASRFGFDVDEATLALCKTIDLSALSRERVEEEMKKALIKSKKPSVFFEVLRKTDQLDVWFKEVKEMIGVPQDPIYHPEGDVYTHSMEVLDRAVLYQDKVSDPYHFALLALTHDFGKIITTQVIDGRIHSYRHEVEGLPLIHSFIRRLTSNRDIIRYLDNMVPLHMRPMSLAYEHASI
;
A
#
# COMPACT_ATOMS: atom_id res chain seq x y z
N MET A 1 1.80 21.41 -23.00
CA MET A 1 2.06 19.99 -23.34
C MET A 1 1.50 19.18 -22.18
N THR A 2 0.62 18.23 -22.45
CA THR A 2 0.12 17.29 -21.43
C THR A 2 1.23 16.30 -21.04
N ASP A 3 1.10 15.62 -19.91
CA ASP A 3 2.10 14.63 -19.47
C ASP A 3 2.23 13.47 -20.49
N LEU A 4 1.13 13.08 -21.15
CA LEU A 4 1.15 12.09 -22.23
C LEU A 4 1.91 12.60 -23.46
N GLU A 5 1.65 13.83 -23.91
CA GLU A 5 2.38 14.43 -25.04
C GLU A 5 3.87 14.57 -24.73
N LEU A 6 4.21 14.89 -23.47
CA LEU A 6 5.59 14.98 -23.02
C LEU A 6 6.28 13.62 -23.07
N SER A 7 5.65 12.55 -22.57
CA SER A 7 6.22 11.19 -22.61
C SER A 7 6.49 10.73 -24.05
N ILE A 8 5.56 11.00 -24.97
CA ILE A 8 5.72 10.69 -26.40
C ILE A 8 6.88 11.50 -27.00
N ARG A 9 7.00 12.79 -26.67
CA ARG A 9 8.08 13.64 -27.17
C ARG A 9 9.45 13.18 -26.68
N ILE A 10 9.55 12.80 -25.39
CA ILE A 10 10.77 12.21 -24.82
C ILE A 10 11.12 10.91 -25.56
N ALA A 11 10.14 10.04 -25.79
CA ALA A 11 10.37 8.78 -26.48
C ALA A 11 10.85 8.95 -27.93
N GLN A 12 10.37 9.96 -28.64
CA GLN A 12 10.86 10.32 -29.98
C GLN A 12 12.33 10.73 -29.96
N LEU A 13 12.72 11.65 -29.06
CA LEU A 13 14.08 12.14 -28.93
C LEU A 13 15.04 11.01 -28.54
N VAL A 14 14.65 10.17 -27.58
CA VAL A 14 15.45 9.02 -27.14
C VAL A 14 15.60 8.00 -28.27
N LYS A 15 14.57 7.76 -29.08
CA LYS A 15 14.64 6.87 -30.24
C LYS A 15 15.62 7.39 -31.30
N GLU A 16 15.62 8.69 -31.58
CA GLU A 16 16.58 9.32 -32.49
C GLU A 16 18.03 9.15 -32.00
N ALA A 17 18.25 9.08 -30.69
CA ALA A 17 19.52 8.79 -30.04
C ALA A 17 19.85 7.29 -29.91
N GLY A 18 19.00 6.40 -30.46
CA GLY A 18 19.21 4.94 -30.43
C GLY A 18 18.67 4.20 -29.22
N GLY A 19 17.93 4.88 -28.33
CA GLY A 19 17.32 4.30 -27.14
C GLY A 19 15.84 3.94 -27.31
N ARG A 20 15.21 3.49 -26.20
CA ARG A 20 13.77 3.20 -26.09
C ARG A 20 13.23 3.73 -24.78
N VAL A 21 11.96 4.09 -24.76
CA VAL A 21 11.25 4.56 -23.56
C VAL A 21 10.01 3.70 -23.33
N PHE A 22 9.80 3.32 -22.09
CA PHE A 22 8.68 2.50 -21.68
C PHE A 22 7.87 3.18 -20.58
N TYR A 23 6.54 3.11 -20.65
CA TYR A 23 5.71 3.23 -19.47
C TYR A 23 5.98 2.04 -18.55
N VAL A 24 6.00 2.24 -17.22
CA VAL A 24 6.41 1.22 -16.29
C VAL A 24 5.58 1.23 -15.00
N GLY A 25 5.51 0.09 -14.32
CA GLY A 25 4.95 0.01 -12.98
C GLY A 25 3.44 0.16 -12.93
N GLY A 26 2.97 1.05 -12.04
CA GLY A 26 1.55 1.23 -11.77
C GLY A 26 0.74 1.70 -12.95
N CYS A 27 1.29 2.56 -13.82
CA CYS A 27 0.55 3.10 -14.96
C CYS A 27 0.23 2.03 -16.00
N VAL A 28 1.13 1.07 -16.26
CA VAL A 28 0.87 -0.05 -17.19
C VAL A 28 -0.17 -1.00 -16.61
N ARG A 29 0.00 -1.42 -15.35
CA ARG A 29 -0.96 -2.28 -14.65
C ARG A 29 -2.35 -1.66 -14.60
N ASP A 30 -2.47 -0.40 -14.16
CA ASP A 30 -3.76 0.27 -13.98
C ASP A 30 -4.46 0.47 -15.34
N LYS A 31 -3.70 0.77 -16.42
CA LYS A 31 -4.22 0.81 -17.80
C LYS A 31 -4.81 -0.54 -18.23
N LEU A 32 -4.10 -1.64 -17.97
CA LEU A 32 -4.56 -2.99 -18.32
C LEU A 32 -5.78 -3.43 -17.50
N LEU A 33 -5.93 -2.92 -16.28
CA LEU A 33 -7.08 -3.11 -15.41
C LEU A 33 -8.23 -2.12 -15.70
N HIS A 34 -8.09 -1.24 -16.70
CA HIS A 34 -9.05 -0.17 -17.00
C HIS A 34 -9.35 0.76 -15.81
N LEU A 35 -8.35 0.99 -14.97
CA LEU A 35 -8.42 1.91 -13.84
C LEU A 35 -7.84 3.28 -14.22
N GLU A 36 -8.43 4.35 -13.68
CA GLU A 36 -7.87 5.69 -13.83
C GLU A 36 -6.52 5.78 -13.08
N ASN A 37 -5.50 6.22 -13.79
CA ASN A 37 -4.19 6.56 -13.24
C ASN A 37 -3.75 7.91 -13.80
N LYS A 38 -3.34 8.82 -12.91
CA LYS A 38 -2.85 10.15 -13.28
C LYS A 38 -1.33 10.25 -13.30
N ASP A 39 -0.66 9.29 -12.68
CA ASP A 39 0.80 9.29 -12.54
C ASP A 39 1.41 8.58 -13.78
N ILE A 40 2.30 9.26 -14.47
CA ILE A 40 3.02 8.69 -15.62
C ILE A 40 4.47 8.47 -15.23
N ASP A 41 4.82 7.19 -15.07
CA ASP A 41 6.19 6.74 -14.84
C ASP A 41 6.76 6.19 -16.14
N ILE A 42 7.90 6.74 -16.60
CA ILE A 42 8.63 6.22 -17.75
C ILE A 42 10.04 5.78 -17.37
N GLU A 43 10.52 4.75 -18.07
CA GLU A 43 11.89 4.26 -17.91
C GLU A 43 12.62 4.32 -19.24
N VAL A 44 13.81 4.97 -19.25
CA VAL A 44 14.61 5.25 -20.45
C VAL A 44 15.78 4.26 -20.54
N HIS A 45 15.88 3.56 -21.66
CA HIS A 45 16.91 2.56 -21.95
C HIS A 45 17.75 2.94 -23.16
N GLY A 46 19.01 2.50 -23.20
CA GLY A 46 19.87 2.57 -24.37
C GLY A 46 20.54 3.91 -24.63
N VAL A 47 20.40 4.88 -23.71
CA VAL A 47 21.14 6.16 -23.75
C VAL A 47 21.77 6.44 -22.39
N THR A 48 22.90 7.16 -22.36
CA THR A 48 23.56 7.50 -21.09
C THR A 48 22.80 8.62 -20.36
N PRO A 49 23.00 8.78 -19.03
CA PRO A 49 22.38 9.86 -18.27
C PRO A 49 22.69 11.26 -18.85
N GLU A 50 23.92 11.47 -19.30
CA GLU A 50 24.34 12.74 -19.90
C GLU A 50 23.60 13.03 -21.20
N THR A 51 23.47 12.02 -22.07
CA THR A 51 22.68 12.10 -23.31
C THR A 51 21.20 12.40 -22.98
N LEU A 52 20.60 11.70 -21.99
CA LEU A 52 19.23 11.98 -21.60
C LEU A 52 19.04 13.42 -21.13
N ILE A 53 19.94 13.94 -20.28
CA ILE A 53 19.87 15.32 -19.79
C ILE A 53 19.94 16.33 -20.96
N GLU A 54 20.82 16.11 -21.94
CA GLU A 54 20.93 16.98 -23.12
C GLU A 54 19.62 16.96 -23.96
N LEU A 55 19.02 15.78 -24.14
CA LEU A 55 17.73 15.65 -24.82
C LEU A 55 16.61 16.37 -24.07
N LEU A 56 16.52 16.19 -22.74
CA LEU A 56 15.50 16.85 -21.91
C LEU A 56 15.63 18.38 -21.92
N LYS A 57 16.84 18.93 -21.98
CA LYS A 57 17.08 20.39 -22.11
C LYS A 57 16.47 20.98 -23.38
N THR A 58 16.27 20.19 -24.44
CA THR A 58 15.67 20.69 -25.70
C THR A 58 14.16 20.92 -25.59
N ILE A 59 13.54 20.33 -24.59
CA ILE A 59 12.05 20.34 -24.41
C ILE A 59 11.61 20.99 -23.10
N GLY A 60 12.53 21.31 -22.20
CA GLY A 60 12.20 21.96 -20.94
C GLY A 60 13.40 22.12 -20.01
N ASN A 61 13.10 22.43 -18.74
CA ASN A 61 14.12 22.54 -17.70
C ASN A 61 14.14 21.24 -16.89
N PRO A 62 15.13 20.34 -17.09
CA PRO A 62 15.22 19.09 -16.37
C PRO A 62 15.57 19.32 -14.90
N ILE A 63 14.83 18.65 -14.01
CA ILE A 63 15.11 18.59 -12.58
C ILE A 63 15.60 17.18 -12.29
N SER A 64 16.77 17.06 -11.64
CA SER A 64 17.30 15.79 -11.16
C SER A 64 17.02 15.68 -9.66
N PHE A 65 16.28 14.67 -9.24
CA PHE A 65 16.08 14.34 -7.83
C PHE A 65 17.22 13.42 -7.37
N GLY A 66 18.35 14.05 -7.00
CA GLY A 66 19.57 13.35 -6.58
C GLY A 66 20.29 12.71 -7.76
N SER A 67 21.45 13.23 -8.13
CA SER A 67 22.28 12.70 -9.22
C SER A 67 22.62 11.20 -9.07
N SER A 68 22.49 10.67 -7.85
CA SER A 68 22.73 9.26 -7.49
C SER A 68 21.51 8.35 -7.70
N PHE A 69 20.27 8.87 -7.86
CA PHE A 69 19.06 8.03 -7.90
C PHE A 69 18.53 7.77 -9.31
N GLY A 70 19.02 8.47 -10.34
CA GLY A 70 18.61 8.26 -11.73
C GLY A 70 17.14 8.58 -12.00
N ILE A 71 16.55 9.49 -11.23
CA ILE A 71 15.19 9.98 -11.43
C ILE A 71 15.27 11.44 -11.89
N PHE A 72 14.58 11.73 -12.98
CA PHE A 72 14.51 13.04 -13.60
C PHE A 72 13.04 13.43 -13.76
N SER A 73 12.77 14.72 -13.85
CA SER A 73 11.48 15.27 -14.26
C SER A 73 11.70 16.56 -15.05
N ILE A 74 10.64 17.10 -15.64
CA ILE A 74 10.67 18.42 -16.28
C ILE A 74 9.78 19.37 -15.47
N ALA A 75 10.32 20.56 -15.16
CA ALA A 75 9.59 21.56 -14.39
C ALA A 75 8.20 21.85 -14.99
N GLY A 76 7.16 21.76 -14.15
CA GLY A 76 5.77 22.03 -14.54
C GLY A 76 5.01 20.85 -15.14
N ASN A 77 5.57 19.63 -15.11
CA ASN A 77 4.93 18.39 -15.52
C ASN A 77 5.04 17.33 -14.41
N HIS A 78 4.18 16.30 -14.48
CA HIS A 78 4.09 15.20 -13.50
C HIS A 78 4.54 13.86 -14.10
N VAL A 79 5.54 13.89 -15.00
CA VAL A 79 6.15 12.68 -15.57
C VAL A 79 7.42 12.36 -14.79
N ASP A 80 7.45 11.21 -14.14
CA ASP A 80 8.65 10.68 -13.52
C ASP A 80 9.45 9.89 -14.55
N ILE A 81 10.70 10.33 -14.78
CA ILE A 81 11.61 9.76 -15.77
C ILE A 81 12.70 9.00 -15.02
N ALA A 82 12.70 7.68 -15.10
CA ALA A 82 13.70 6.82 -14.48
C ALA A 82 14.67 6.25 -15.52
N MET A 83 15.86 5.86 -15.06
CA MET A 83 16.77 4.99 -15.82
C MET A 83 16.99 3.68 -15.06
N PRO A 84 17.23 2.56 -15.78
CA PRO A 84 17.61 1.31 -15.15
C PRO A 84 18.83 1.48 -14.27
N ARG A 85 18.79 0.90 -13.08
CA ARG A 85 19.88 0.97 -12.11
C ARG A 85 20.13 -0.39 -11.46
N THR A 86 21.36 -0.60 -11.07
CA THR A 86 21.75 -1.68 -10.16
C THR A 86 21.99 -1.11 -8.77
N GLU A 87 21.55 -1.81 -7.75
CA GLU A 87 21.82 -1.45 -6.37
C GLU A 87 22.88 -2.40 -5.83
N VAL A 88 24.04 -1.88 -5.47
CA VAL A 88 25.14 -2.67 -4.90
C VAL A 88 25.17 -2.39 -3.40
N PRO A 89 24.91 -3.39 -2.54
CA PRO A 89 25.00 -3.23 -1.10
C PRO A 89 26.41 -2.81 -0.68
N THR A 90 26.52 -1.72 0.08
CA THR A 90 27.80 -1.23 0.64
C THR A 90 27.93 -1.44 2.13
N GLY A 91 26.83 -1.91 2.81
CA GLY A 91 26.78 -2.16 4.25
C GLY A 91 25.60 -3.04 4.66
N LYS A 92 25.31 -3.09 5.97
CA LYS A 92 24.24 -3.91 6.55
C LYS A 92 22.89 -3.19 6.72
N GLY A 93 22.80 -1.90 6.35
CA GLY A 93 21.59 -1.08 6.53
C GLY A 93 20.85 -0.85 5.23
N HIS A 94 19.53 -0.63 5.30
CA HIS A 94 18.66 -0.32 4.15
C HIS A 94 19.01 0.99 3.39
N ARG A 95 20.01 1.74 3.86
CA ARG A 95 20.52 2.96 3.22
C ARG A 95 21.94 2.81 2.68
N ASP A 96 22.55 1.65 2.88
CA ASP A 96 23.94 1.39 2.51
C ASP A 96 23.99 0.75 1.11
N PHE A 97 23.46 1.43 0.10
CA PHE A 97 23.54 1.01 -1.30
C PHE A 97 24.25 2.08 -2.12
N THR A 98 25.15 1.63 -2.98
CA THR A 98 25.60 2.45 -4.12
C THR A 98 24.67 2.13 -5.29
N ILE A 99 24.07 3.18 -5.83
CA ILE A 99 23.25 3.09 -7.05
C ILE A 99 24.14 3.32 -8.24
N ASP A 100 24.18 2.34 -9.13
CA ASP A 100 24.86 2.46 -10.43
C ASP A 100 23.83 2.45 -11.55
N LEU A 101 23.78 3.55 -12.31
CA LEU A 101 22.87 3.69 -13.45
C LEU A 101 23.41 2.86 -14.61
N ASN A 102 22.63 1.88 -15.05
CA ASN A 102 22.99 1.05 -16.19
C ASN A 102 21.85 0.96 -17.21
N PRO A 103 21.70 1.97 -18.08
CA PRO A 103 20.64 1.99 -19.09
C PRO A 103 20.74 0.88 -20.14
N PHE A 104 21.80 0.10 -20.13
CA PHE A 104 22.08 -1.01 -21.06
C PHE A 104 21.90 -2.40 -20.43
N ILE A 105 21.40 -2.48 -19.18
CA ILE A 105 21.26 -3.74 -18.44
C ILE A 105 20.25 -4.72 -19.08
N GLY A 106 19.39 -4.23 -19.97
CA GLY A 106 18.31 -5.01 -20.58
C GLY A 106 17.02 -5.04 -19.75
N TYR A 107 15.89 -5.22 -20.44
CA TYR A 107 14.54 -5.05 -19.87
C TYR A 107 14.25 -6.03 -18.73
N LYS A 108 14.68 -7.29 -18.88
CA LYS A 108 14.46 -8.33 -17.86
C LYS A 108 15.17 -8.01 -16.57
N GLU A 109 16.44 -7.60 -16.63
CA GLU A 109 17.20 -7.27 -15.42
C GLU A 109 16.73 -5.98 -14.79
N ALA A 110 16.34 -4.97 -15.58
CA ALA A 110 15.73 -3.75 -15.08
C ALA A 110 14.44 -4.02 -14.30
N ALA A 111 13.59 -4.94 -14.80
CA ALA A 111 12.34 -5.30 -14.17
C ALA A 111 12.51 -6.27 -12.97
N ARG A 112 13.61 -7.03 -12.87
CA ARG A 112 13.85 -8.06 -11.83
C ARG A 112 13.75 -7.51 -10.40
N ARG A 113 14.15 -6.26 -10.18
CA ARG A 113 14.14 -5.61 -8.86
C ARG A 113 12.76 -5.09 -8.44
N ARG A 114 11.76 -5.14 -9.32
CA ARG A 114 10.38 -4.74 -8.98
C ARG A 114 9.79 -5.73 -7.99
N ASP A 115 8.76 -5.26 -7.27
CA ASP A 115 8.12 -6.05 -6.21
C ASP A 115 7.32 -7.24 -6.75
N PHE A 116 6.37 -6.97 -7.67
CA PHE A 116 5.44 -7.99 -8.17
C PHE A 116 5.44 -8.04 -9.70
N THR A 117 5.12 -9.23 -10.24
CA THR A 117 5.04 -9.49 -11.68
C THR A 117 4.11 -8.52 -12.40
N ILE A 118 2.96 -8.22 -11.81
CA ILE A 118 1.97 -7.26 -12.33
C ILE A 118 2.49 -5.83 -12.41
N ASN A 119 3.51 -5.48 -11.63
CA ASN A 119 4.18 -4.17 -11.65
C ASN A 119 5.49 -4.20 -12.47
N ALA A 120 5.90 -5.37 -12.94
CA ALA A 120 7.09 -5.56 -13.78
C ALA A 120 6.81 -5.46 -15.27
N LEU A 121 5.56 -5.25 -15.64
CA LEU A 121 5.13 -4.98 -17.02
C LEU A 121 5.68 -3.64 -17.50
N MET A 122 6.08 -3.60 -18.76
CA MET A 122 6.55 -2.40 -19.45
C MET A 122 5.77 -2.25 -20.76
N GLU A 123 5.42 -1.03 -21.16
CA GLU A 123 4.78 -0.74 -22.43
C GLU A 123 5.61 0.29 -23.19
N ASP A 124 6.06 -0.06 -24.39
CA ASP A 124 6.80 0.88 -25.25
C ASP A 124 5.93 2.08 -25.60
N VAL A 125 6.41 3.29 -25.29
CA VAL A 125 5.65 4.54 -25.43
C VAL A 125 5.22 4.82 -26.87
N LEU A 126 6.01 4.42 -27.87
CA LEU A 126 5.74 4.72 -29.28
C LEU A 126 4.97 3.63 -30.00
N SER A 127 5.26 2.36 -29.72
CA SER A 127 4.61 1.23 -30.40
C SER A 127 3.43 0.65 -29.65
N GLY A 128 3.33 0.85 -28.32
CA GLY A 128 2.37 0.20 -27.45
C GLY A 128 2.66 -1.29 -27.21
N GLU A 129 3.82 -1.79 -27.61
CA GLU A 129 4.25 -3.16 -27.38
C GLU A 129 4.43 -3.41 -25.87
N ILE A 130 3.79 -4.47 -25.34
CA ILE A 130 3.97 -4.89 -23.94
C ILE A 130 5.17 -5.84 -23.84
N VAL A 131 6.10 -5.50 -22.98
CA VAL A 131 7.23 -6.36 -22.57
C VAL A 131 6.90 -6.99 -21.23
N ASP A 132 6.66 -8.30 -21.23
CA ASP A 132 6.40 -9.11 -20.04
C ASP A 132 7.51 -10.15 -19.85
N SER A 133 8.45 -9.87 -18.97
CA SER A 133 9.59 -10.75 -18.70
C SER A 133 9.33 -11.78 -17.60
N PHE A 134 8.23 -11.65 -16.83
CA PHE A 134 7.99 -12.41 -15.61
C PHE A 134 6.58 -13.00 -15.49
N GLY A 135 5.78 -12.97 -16.56
CA GLY A 135 4.42 -13.51 -16.57
C GLY A 135 3.38 -12.63 -15.88
N GLY A 136 3.63 -11.32 -15.85
CA GLY A 136 2.75 -10.35 -15.18
C GLY A 136 1.38 -10.23 -15.85
N LEU A 137 1.26 -10.41 -17.18
CA LEU A 137 -0.03 -10.43 -17.87
C LEU A 137 -0.91 -11.59 -17.39
N GLN A 138 -0.33 -12.78 -17.27
CA GLN A 138 -1.07 -13.96 -16.80
C GLN A 138 -1.48 -13.82 -15.32
N ASP A 139 -0.57 -13.29 -14.47
CA ASP A 139 -0.89 -13.05 -13.06
C ASP A 139 -1.97 -11.95 -12.93
N LEU A 140 -1.96 -10.94 -13.79
CA LEU A 140 -2.97 -9.89 -13.81
C LEU A 140 -4.35 -10.44 -14.20
N GLU A 141 -4.40 -11.29 -15.22
CA GLU A 141 -5.63 -11.97 -15.67
C GLU A 141 -6.20 -12.91 -14.60
N ASN A 142 -5.31 -13.64 -13.90
CA ASN A 142 -5.70 -14.58 -12.85
C ASN A 142 -5.95 -13.92 -11.48
N GLY A 143 -5.70 -12.60 -11.33
CA GLY A 143 -5.84 -11.91 -10.05
C GLY A 143 -4.81 -12.38 -9.01
N ILE A 144 -3.54 -12.54 -9.38
CA ILE A 144 -2.46 -13.05 -8.51
C ILE A 144 -1.43 -11.95 -8.23
N ILE A 145 -1.06 -11.81 -6.96
CA ILE A 145 0.09 -11.01 -6.49
C ILE A 145 1.27 -11.98 -6.29
N ARG A 146 2.22 -11.96 -7.21
CA ARG A 146 3.41 -12.82 -7.19
C ARG A 146 4.66 -11.96 -7.17
N CYS A 147 5.64 -12.28 -6.32
CA CYS A 147 6.95 -11.61 -6.32
C CYS A 147 7.69 -11.89 -7.63
N VAL A 148 8.45 -10.89 -8.12
CA VAL A 148 9.25 -11.03 -9.35
C VAL A 148 10.42 -11.98 -9.12
N ASP A 149 11.21 -11.74 -8.08
CA ASP A 149 12.39 -12.53 -7.74
C ASP A 149 12.48 -12.66 -6.21
N PRO A 150 12.49 -13.89 -5.67
CA PRO A 150 12.58 -14.12 -4.23
C PRO A 150 13.79 -13.49 -3.54
N LYS A 151 14.92 -13.39 -4.25
CA LYS A 151 16.16 -12.84 -3.69
C LYS A 151 16.06 -11.33 -3.48
N THR A 152 15.58 -10.62 -4.50
CA THR A 152 15.42 -9.17 -4.39
C THR A 152 14.20 -8.79 -3.57
N PHE A 153 13.18 -9.67 -3.50
CA PHE A 153 11.94 -9.39 -2.75
C PHE A 153 12.21 -9.16 -1.26
N VAL A 154 13.06 -9.94 -0.65
CA VAL A 154 13.38 -9.86 0.79
C VAL A 154 14.25 -8.66 1.17
N GLU A 155 14.81 -7.94 0.19
CA GLU A 155 15.67 -6.77 0.43
C GLU A 155 14.88 -5.55 0.92
N ASP A 156 13.60 -5.42 0.55
CA ASP A 156 12.74 -4.32 1.04
C ASP A 156 11.53 -4.87 1.84
N PRO A 157 11.56 -4.78 3.18
CA PRO A 157 10.47 -5.23 4.03
C PRO A 157 9.11 -4.60 3.71
N LEU A 158 9.08 -3.41 3.08
CA LEU A 158 7.82 -2.77 2.69
C LEU A 158 6.99 -3.63 1.72
N ARG A 159 7.64 -4.49 0.95
CA ARG A 159 6.97 -5.36 -0.02
C ARG A 159 5.93 -6.29 0.63
N VAL A 160 6.10 -6.63 1.90
CA VAL A 160 5.09 -7.37 2.68
C VAL A 160 3.80 -6.56 2.79
N LEU A 161 3.90 -5.29 3.22
CA LEU A 161 2.74 -4.41 3.32
C LEU A 161 2.13 -4.09 1.95
N ARG A 162 2.98 -3.97 0.92
CA ARG A 162 2.54 -3.77 -0.46
C ARG A 162 1.78 -4.98 -1.00
N ALA A 163 2.20 -6.22 -0.67
CA ALA A 163 1.45 -7.43 -1.03
C ALA A 163 0.03 -7.39 -0.43
N ALA A 164 -0.08 -7.09 0.86
CA ALA A 164 -1.34 -6.95 1.55
C ALA A 164 -2.20 -5.81 0.97
N GLN A 165 -1.58 -4.67 0.67
CA GLN A 165 -2.25 -3.50 0.10
C GLN A 165 -2.78 -3.78 -1.31
N PHE A 166 -1.99 -4.42 -2.20
CA PHE A 166 -2.46 -4.74 -3.55
C PHE A 166 -3.53 -5.84 -3.54
N ALA A 167 -3.39 -6.86 -2.69
CA ALA A 167 -4.44 -7.87 -2.49
C ALA A 167 -5.76 -7.23 -2.10
N SER A 168 -5.75 -6.33 -1.12
CA SER A 168 -6.91 -5.59 -0.65
C SER A 168 -7.49 -4.66 -1.73
N ARG A 169 -6.62 -3.90 -2.42
CA ARG A 169 -7.03 -2.89 -3.42
C ARG A 169 -7.66 -3.52 -4.66
N PHE A 170 -7.08 -4.60 -5.18
CA PHE A 170 -7.52 -5.20 -6.43
C PHE A 170 -8.44 -6.40 -6.22
N GLY A 171 -8.53 -6.94 -5.00
CA GLY A 171 -9.24 -8.19 -4.72
C GLY A 171 -8.49 -9.40 -5.28
N PHE A 172 -7.15 -9.34 -5.32
CA PHE A 172 -6.28 -10.39 -5.82
C PHE A 172 -5.78 -11.28 -4.70
N ASP A 173 -5.50 -12.53 -5.01
CA ASP A 173 -4.86 -13.45 -4.09
C ASP A 173 -3.34 -13.30 -4.11
N VAL A 174 -2.69 -13.49 -2.97
CA VAL A 174 -1.22 -13.52 -2.90
C VAL A 174 -0.76 -14.96 -3.11
N ASP A 175 0.18 -15.15 -4.05
CA ASP A 175 0.79 -16.45 -4.36
C ASP A 175 1.42 -17.09 -3.11
N GLU A 176 1.26 -18.40 -2.96
CA GLU A 176 1.71 -19.16 -1.77
C GLU A 176 3.22 -19.03 -1.49
N ALA A 177 4.06 -19.04 -2.54
CA ALA A 177 5.48 -18.83 -2.37
C ALA A 177 5.80 -17.40 -1.91
N THR A 178 5.04 -16.42 -2.39
CA THR A 178 5.15 -15.02 -1.95
C THR A 178 4.70 -14.86 -0.50
N LEU A 179 3.60 -15.51 -0.08
CA LEU A 179 3.18 -15.54 1.33
C LEU A 179 4.25 -16.16 2.24
N ALA A 180 4.85 -17.27 1.80
CA ALA A 180 5.93 -17.93 2.55
C ALA A 180 7.15 -17.01 2.73
N LEU A 181 7.52 -16.23 1.71
CA LEU A 181 8.58 -15.22 1.83
C LEU A 181 8.19 -14.11 2.80
N CYS A 182 6.98 -13.59 2.72
CA CYS A 182 6.49 -12.55 3.62
C CYS A 182 6.63 -12.94 5.10
N LYS A 183 6.43 -14.21 5.46
CA LYS A 183 6.61 -14.71 6.85
C LYS A 183 8.03 -14.56 7.38
N THR A 184 9.04 -14.57 6.51
CA THR A 184 10.45 -14.55 6.90
C THR A 184 11.04 -13.16 7.07
N ILE A 185 10.30 -12.12 6.67
CA ILE A 185 10.81 -10.75 6.61
C ILE A 185 10.51 -10.01 7.93
N ASP A 186 11.51 -9.35 8.50
CA ASP A 186 11.35 -8.51 9.68
C ASP A 186 10.90 -7.09 9.29
N LEU A 187 9.73 -6.68 9.80
CA LEU A 187 9.15 -5.35 9.55
C LEU A 187 9.61 -4.27 10.53
N SER A 188 10.44 -4.59 11.53
CA SER A 188 10.83 -3.66 12.59
C SER A 188 11.67 -2.48 12.09
N ALA A 189 12.38 -2.65 10.97
CA ALA A 189 13.20 -1.62 10.35
C ALA A 189 12.43 -0.60 9.50
N LEU A 190 11.13 -0.82 9.27
CA LEU A 190 10.30 0.12 8.50
C LEU A 190 10.08 1.43 9.27
N SER A 191 10.07 2.55 8.56
CA SER A 191 9.59 3.79 9.15
C SER A 191 8.06 3.81 9.21
N ARG A 192 7.52 4.45 10.26
CA ARG A 192 6.07 4.55 10.46
C ARG A 192 5.35 5.22 9.29
N GLU A 193 5.99 6.20 8.64
CA GLU A 193 5.44 6.92 7.50
C GLU A 193 5.18 5.98 6.31
N ARG A 194 6.13 5.06 6.04
CA ARG A 194 5.97 4.06 4.98
C ARG A 194 4.86 3.05 5.34
N VAL A 195 4.77 2.65 6.61
CA VAL A 195 3.72 1.72 7.08
C VAL A 195 2.35 2.38 7.02
N GLU A 196 2.23 3.62 7.52
CA GLU A 196 0.98 4.39 7.48
C GLU A 196 0.51 4.58 6.04
N GLU A 197 1.41 4.90 5.12
CA GLU A 197 1.07 5.13 3.71
C GLU A 197 0.45 3.89 3.05
N GLU A 198 1.04 2.70 3.23
CA GLU A 198 0.50 1.46 2.66
C GLU A 198 -0.82 1.05 3.34
N MET A 199 -0.93 1.17 4.66
CA MET A 199 -2.19 0.95 5.37
C MET A 199 -3.26 1.94 4.90
N LYS A 200 -2.96 3.22 4.80
CA LYS A 200 -3.90 4.24 4.33
C LYS A 200 -4.41 3.93 2.93
N LYS A 201 -3.52 3.53 2.00
CA LYS A 201 -3.93 3.09 0.66
C LYS A 201 -4.89 1.89 0.72
N ALA A 202 -4.61 0.91 1.59
CA ALA A 202 -5.49 -0.23 1.78
C ALA A 202 -6.86 0.19 2.33
N LEU A 203 -6.91 1.06 3.33
CA LEU A 203 -8.15 1.47 3.98
C LEU A 203 -9.07 2.31 3.09
N ILE A 204 -8.50 3.20 2.24
CA ILE A 204 -9.30 4.17 1.47
C ILE A 204 -9.44 3.87 -0.02
N LYS A 205 -8.58 2.99 -0.58
CA LYS A 205 -8.63 2.65 -2.02
C LYS A 205 -9.15 1.24 -2.30
N SER A 206 -9.51 0.48 -1.27
CA SER A 206 -9.99 -0.90 -1.39
C SER A 206 -11.49 -0.99 -1.22
N LYS A 207 -12.12 -1.93 -1.93
CA LYS A 207 -13.50 -2.31 -1.67
C LYS A 207 -13.63 -3.20 -0.43
N LYS A 208 -12.53 -3.84 -0.03
CA LYS A 208 -12.50 -4.80 1.08
C LYS A 208 -11.18 -4.66 1.86
N PRO A 209 -11.07 -3.59 2.67
CA PRO A 209 -9.84 -3.27 3.41
C PRO A 209 -9.45 -4.34 4.44
N SER A 210 -10.38 -5.17 4.92
CA SER A 210 -10.08 -6.31 5.81
C SER A 210 -9.03 -7.26 5.23
N VAL A 211 -8.99 -7.41 3.89
CA VAL A 211 -8.02 -8.28 3.21
C VAL A 211 -6.57 -7.89 3.53
N PHE A 212 -6.29 -6.61 3.76
CA PHE A 212 -4.96 -6.15 4.18
C PHE A 212 -4.53 -6.85 5.49
N PHE A 213 -5.39 -6.85 6.49
CA PHE A 213 -5.10 -7.47 7.78
C PHE A 213 -5.13 -9.01 7.69
N GLU A 214 -5.98 -9.58 6.83
CA GLU A 214 -6.01 -11.03 6.59
C GLU A 214 -4.71 -11.55 5.97
N VAL A 215 -4.12 -10.83 5.01
CA VAL A 215 -2.81 -11.18 4.45
C VAL A 215 -1.72 -11.10 5.51
N LEU A 216 -1.71 -10.03 6.33
CA LEU A 216 -0.75 -9.88 7.42
C LEU A 216 -0.94 -10.94 8.51
N ARG A 217 -2.17 -11.35 8.80
CA ARG A 217 -2.48 -12.47 9.72
C ARG A 217 -1.95 -13.80 9.18
N LYS A 218 -2.20 -14.11 7.91
CA LYS A 218 -1.71 -15.34 7.23
C LYS A 218 -0.19 -15.42 7.19
N THR A 219 0.48 -14.27 7.19
CA THR A 219 1.94 -14.17 7.14
C THR A 219 2.60 -13.92 8.49
N ASP A 220 1.83 -13.97 9.60
CA ASP A 220 2.31 -13.71 10.96
C ASP A 220 2.97 -12.32 11.13
N GLN A 221 2.50 -11.30 10.38
CA GLN A 221 3.11 -9.97 10.29
C GLN A 221 2.32 -8.87 11.02
N LEU A 222 1.39 -9.24 11.92
CA LEU A 222 0.62 -8.28 12.71
C LEU A 222 1.40 -7.73 13.93
N ASP A 223 2.38 -8.48 14.47
CA ASP A 223 2.98 -8.22 15.78
C ASP A 223 3.66 -6.86 15.91
N VAL A 224 4.41 -6.45 14.90
CA VAL A 224 5.27 -5.26 15.00
C VAL A 224 4.44 -3.97 14.93
N TRP A 225 3.55 -3.87 13.95
CA TRP A 225 2.85 -2.63 13.64
C TRP A 225 1.37 -2.64 14.02
N PHE A 226 0.74 -3.81 14.08
CA PHE A 226 -0.70 -4.00 14.22
C PHE A 226 -1.05 -4.91 15.39
N LYS A 227 -0.29 -4.80 16.50
CA LYS A 227 -0.40 -5.66 17.67
C LYS A 227 -1.83 -5.72 18.22
N GLU A 228 -2.49 -4.57 18.35
CA GLU A 228 -3.85 -4.47 18.89
C GLU A 228 -4.86 -5.17 17.95
N VAL A 229 -4.62 -5.14 16.63
CA VAL A 229 -5.44 -5.90 15.67
C VAL A 229 -5.26 -7.40 15.88
N LYS A 230 -4.03 -7.87 16.13
CA LYS A 230 -3.76 -9.27 16.48
C LYS A 230 -4.44 -9.67 17.79
N GLU A 231 -4.39 -8.81 18.79
CA GLU A 231 -4.95 -9.08 20.12
C GLU A 231 -6.48 -9.19 20.13
N MET A 232 -7.18 -8.71 19.10
CA MET A 232 -8.62 -8.95 18.93
C MET A 232 -8.96 -10.40 18.56
N ILE A 233 -8.00 -11.15 17.99
CA ILE A 233 -8.22 -12.52 17.52
C ILE A 233 -8.53 -13.43 18.71
N GLY A 234 -9.68 -14.12 18.66
CA GLY A 234 -10.12 -15.02 19.69
C GLY A 234 -10.73 -14.33 20.93
N VAL A 235 -10.87 -13.00 20.96
CA VAL A 235 -11.61 -12.32 22.03
C VAL A 235 -13.12 -12.59 21.82
N PRO A 236 -13.78 -13.34 22.73
CA PRO A 236 -15.14 -13.79 22.52
C PRO A 236 -16.15 -12.64 22.66
N GLN A 237 -17.27 -12.75 21.98
CA GLN A 237 -18.42 -11.87 22.10
C GLN A 237 -19.69 -12.66 22.39
N ASP A 238 -20.73 -11.99 22.90
CA ASP A 238 -22.04 -12.66 23.13
C ASP A 238 -22.62 -13.08 21.77
N PRO A 239 -22.82 -14.41 21.51
CA PRO A 239 -23.25 -14.92 20.22
C PRO A 239 -24.66 -14.51 19.81
N ILE A 240 -25.48 -14.00 20.76
CA ILE A 240 -26.80 -13.46 20.46
C ILE A 240 -26.71 -12.15 19.70
N TYR A 241 -25.73 -11.31 20.03
CA TYR A 241 -25.53 -9.98 19.41
C TYR A 241 -24.45 -10.00 18.35
N HIS A 242 -23.52 -10.95 18.41
CA HIS A 242 -22.37 -11.08 17.52
C HIS A 242 -22.24 -12.52 16.98
N PRO A 243 -23.21 -12.95 16.13
CA PRO A 243 -23.19 -14.30 15.54
C PRO A 243 -22.01 -14.50 14.57
N GLU A 244 -21.37 -13.41 14.12
CA GLU A 244 -20.18 -13.41 13.25
C GLU A 244 -18.93 -13.96 13.95
N GLY A 245 -18.85 -13.93 15.29
CA GLY A 245 -17.77 -14.55 16.05
C GLY A 245 -17.00 -13.60 16.97
N ASP A 246 -15.67 -13.62 16.90
CA ASP A 246 -14.78 -12.85 17.77
C ASP A 246 -14.71 -11.36 17.41
N VAL A 247 -14.05 -10.58 18.28
CA VAL A 247 -13.88 -9.12 18.07
C VAL A 247 -13.14 -8.81 16.78
N TYR A 248 -12.15 -9.64 16.39
CA TYR A 248 -11.43 -9.47 15.15
C TYR A 248 -12.35 -9.57 13.93
N THR A 249 -13.12 -10.65 13.85
CA THR A 249 -14.06 -10.88 12.74
C THR A 249 -15.07 -9.75 12.63
N HIS A 250 -15.66 -9.34 13.77
CA HIS A 250 -16.56 -8.19 13.83
C HIS A 250 -15.91 -6.91 13.30
N SER A 251 -14.72 -6.56 13.80
CA SER A 251 -14.02 -5.34 13.40
C SER A 251 -13.65 -5.34 11.92
N MET A 252 -13.29 -6.49 11.34
CA MET A 252 -13.02 -6.62 9.91
C MET A 252 -14.30 -6.43 9.08
N GLU A 253 -15.43 -6.95 9.50
CA GLU A 253 -16.72 -6.72 8.83
C GLU A 253 -17.18 -5.27 8.92
N VAL A 254 -17.02 -4.63 10.08
CA VAL A 254 -17.33 -3.21 10.28
C VAL A 254 -16.45 -2.35 9.38
N LEU A 255 -15.16 -2.66 9.30
CA LEU A 255 -14.21 -1.97 8.43
C LEU A 255 -14.60 -2.08 6.94
N ASP A 256 -14.99 -3.26 6.48
CA ASP A 256 -15.43 -3.46 5.09
C ASP A 256 -16.74 -2.71 4.80
N ARG A 257 -17.67 -2.67 5.76
CA ARG A 257 -18.92 -1.88 5.63
C ARG A 257 -18.69 -0.38 5.65
N ALA A 258 -17.67 0.11 6.35
CA ALA A 258 -17.34 1.53 6.41
C ALA A 258 -17.02 2.11 5.03
N VAL A 259 -16.50 1.30 4.09
CA VAL A 259 -16.23 1.72 2.70
C VAL A 259 -17.48 2.29 2.02
N LEU A 260 -18.68 1.75 2.32
CA LEU A 260 -19.94 2.19 1.71
C LEU A 260 -20.36 3.62 2.13
N TYR A 261 -19.67 4.19 3.10
CA TYR A 261 -19.97 5.50 3.67
C TYR A 261 -18.83 6.51 3.49
N GLN A 262 -17.73 6.12 2.85
CA GLN A 262 -16.56 6.99 2.67
C GLN A 262 -16.88 8.32 1.98
N ASP A 263 -17.79 8.33 1.02
CA ASP A 263 -18.21 9.55 0.30
C ASP A 263 -19.11 10.48 1.14
N LYS A 264 -19.58 10.01 2.31
CA LYS A 264 -20.50 10.73 3.18
C LYS A 264 -19.83 11.36 4.41
N VAL A 265 -18.52 11.15 4.56
CA VAL A 265 -17.74 11.64 5.70
C VAL A 265 -16.71 12.66 5.25
N SER A 266 -16.33 13.56 6.14
CA SER A 266 -15.36 14.62 5.84
C SER A 266 -13.93 14.09 5.65
N ASP A 267 -13.57 13.03 6.36
CA ASP A 267 -12.27 12.37 6.27
C ASP A 267 -12.44 10.84 6.25
N PRO A 268 -12.34 10.21 5.06
CA PRO A 268 -12.47 8.77 4.93
C PRO A 268 -11.43 7.96 5.72
N TYR A 269 -10.20 8.49 5.88
CA TYR A 269 -9.15 7.79 6.60
C TYR A 269 -9.41 7.76 8.12
N HIS A 270 -9.81 8.90 8.70
CA HIS A 270 -10.21 8.96 10.11
C HIS A 270 -11.41 8.04 10.39
N PHE A 271 -12.38 8.01 9.47
CA PHE A 271 -13.54 7.13 9.59
C PHE A 271 -13.18 5.64 9.50
N ALA A 272 -12.28 5.26 8.58
CA ALA A 272 -11.80 3.89 8.48
C ALA A 272 -11.03 3.46 9.75
N LEU A 273 -10.22 4.37 10.34
CA LEU A 273 -9.55 4.12 11.61
C LEU A 273 -10.53 3.97 12.77
N LEU A 274 -11.61 4.75 12.81
CA LEU A 274 -12.69 4.58 13.76
C LEU A 274 -13.32 3.18 13.64
N ALA A 275 -13.68 2.78 12.42
CA ALA A 275 -14.24 1.46 12.14
C ALA A 275 -13.30 0.31 12.58
N LEU A 276 -11.99 0.46 12.38
CA LEU A 276 -10.99 -0.53 12.79
C LEU A 276 -10.83 -0.62 14.31
N THR A 277 -10.87 0.54 15.01
CA THR A 277 -10.40 0.63 16.40
C THR A 277 -11.52 0.72 17.43
N HIS A 278 -12.80 0.87 17.03
CA HIS A 278 -13.91 1.17 17.94
C HIS A 278 -14.04 0.15 19.08
N ASP A 279 -13.70 -1.11 18.82
CA ASP A 279 -13.81 -2.23 19.74
C ASP A 279 -12.48 -2.71 20.36
N PHE A 280 -11.38 -1.97 20.21
CA PHE A 280 -10.10 -2.32 20.85
C PHE A 280 -10.22 -2.49 22.37
N GLY A 281 -11.13 -1.76 23.00
CA GLY A 281 -11.35 -1.89 24.45
C GLY A 281 -11.86 -3.28 24.86
N LYS A 282 -12.51 -4.02 23.97
CA LYS A 282 -12.96 -5.41 24.26
C LYS A 282 -11.79 -6.35 24.55
N ILE A 283 -10.58 -6.06 24.06
CA ILE A 283 -9.36 -6.82 24.35
C ILE A 283 -9.13 -6.95 25.87
N ILE A 284 -9.38 -5.86 26.61
CA ILE A 284 -9.08 -5.76 28.04
C ILE A 284 -10.31 -5.79 28.95
N THR A 285 -11.51 -5.57 28.41
CA THR A 285 -12.73 -5.48 29.22
C THR A 285 -13.63 -6.71 29.11
N THR A 286 -13.37 -7.60 28.14
CA THR A 286 -14.21 -8.79 27.96
C THR A 286 -14.05 -9.77 29.12
N GLN A 287 -15.16 -10.15 29.72
CA GLN A 287 -15.23 -11.10 30.83
C GLN A 287 -16.56 -11.86 30.82
N VAL A 288 -16.60 -13.03 31.48
CA VAL A 288 -17.81 -13.82 31.66
C VAL A 288 -18.41 -13.49 33.03
N ILE A 289 -19.62 -12.96 33.03
CA ILE A 289 -20.38 -12.64 34.24
C ILE A 289 -21.72 -13.41 34.16
N ASP A 290 -22.03 -14.20 35.16
CA ASP A 290 -23.26 -15.01 35.23
C ASP A 290 -23.50 -15.84 33.94
N GLY A 291 -22.43 -16.40 33.39
CA GLY A 291 -22.46 -17.25 32.20
C GLY A 291 -22.65 -16.51 30.88
N ARG A 292 -22.63 -15.19 30.90
CA ARG A 292 -22.71 -14.34 29.70
C ARG A 292 -21.44 -13.55 29.49
N ILE A 293 -21.14 -13.27 28.22
CA ILE A 293 -19.97 -12.46 27.82
C ILE A 293 -20.37 -10.98 27.85
N HIS A 294 -19.57 -10.18 28.54
CA HIS A 294 -19.74 -8.73 28.67
C HIS A 294 -18.42 -8.02 28.43
N SER A 295 -18.51 -6.81 27.88
CA SER A 295 -17.35 -5.92 27.63
C SER A 295 -17.74 -4.51 28.06
N TYR A 296 -18.03 -4.34 29.35
CA TYR A 296 -18.49 -3.06 29.89
C TYR A 296 -17.45 -1.97 29.74
N ARG A 297 -17.90 -0.77 29.29
CA ARG A 297 -17.10 0.44 29.13
C ARG A 297 -15.93 0.30 28.14
N HIS A 298 -15.96 -0.69 27.24
CA HIS A 298 -14.92 -0.88 26.25
C HIS A 298 -14.68 0.37 25.40
N GLU A 299 -15.71 1.18 25.14
CA GLU A 299 -15.67 2.42 24.37
C GLU A 299 -14.83 3.53 25.03
N VAL A 300 -14.59 3.44 26.35
CA VAL A 300 -13.76 4.37 27.11
C VAL A 300 -12.44 3.74 27.53
N GLU A 301 -12.51 2.54 28.10
CA GLU A 301 -11.32 1.83 28.59
C GLU A 301 -10.34 1.45 27.45
N GLY A 302 -10.83 1.39 26.19
CA GLY A 302 -10.02 1.13 25.00
C GLY A 302 -9.18 2.30 24.50
N LEU A 303 -9.46 3.55 24.93
CA LEU A 303 -8.75 4.72 24.41
C LEU A 303 -7.22 4.65 24.57
N PRO A 304 -6.65 4.17 25.68
CA PRO A 304 -5.18 4.02 25.79
C PRO A 304 -4.58 3.07 24.73
N LEU A 305 -5.28 1.98 24.36
CA LEU A 305 -4.85 1.05 23.30
C LEU A 305 -4.87 1.75 21.94
N ILE A 306 -5.94 2.49 21.67
CA ILE A 306 -6.09 3.27 20.43
C ILE A 306 -4.96 4.31 20.33
N HIS A 307 -4.66 5.03 21.41
CA HIS A 307 -3.55 5.99 21.44
C HIS A 307 -2.20 5.33 21.17
N SER A 308 -1.96 4.13 21.74
CA SER A 308 -0.73 3.36 21.50
C SER A 308 -0.61 2.99 20.03
N PHE A 309 -1.67 2.45 19.45
CA PHE A 309 -1.75 2.07 18.05
C PHE A 309 -1.49 3.26 17.11
N ILE A 310 -2.22 4.36 17.26
CA ILE A 310 -2.11 5.53 16.40
C ILE A 310 -0.73 6.18 16.51
N ARG A 311 -0.18 6.36 17.73
CA ARG A 311 1.15 6.96 17.91
C ARG A 311 2.28 6.13 17.32
N ARG A 312 2.11 4.82 17.19
CA ARG A 312 3.05 3.94 16.49
C ARG A 312 3.06 4.23 15.00
N LEU A 313 1.91 4.51 14.40
CA LEU A 313 1.73 4.69 12.96
C LEU A 313 1.96 6.13 12.50
N THR A 314 1.53 7.12 13.28
CA THR A 314 1.56 8.52 12.84
C THR A 314 1.77 9.51 13.99
N SER A 315 2.28 10.69 13.64
CA SER A 315 2.35 11.84 14.55
C SER A 315 1.14 12.79 14.45
N ASN A 316 0.17 12.47 13.58
CA ASN A 316 -1.01 13.32 13.38
C ASN A 316 -1.93 13.28 14.61
N ARG A 317 -1.99 14.41 15.34
CA ARG A 317 -2.82 14.53 16.56
C ARG A 317 -4.31 14.67 16.27
N ASP A 318 -4.69 15.07 15.07
CA ASP A 318 -6.11 15.25 14.72
C ASP A 318 -6.82 13.90 14.65
N ILE A 319 -6.12 12.83 14.25
CA ILE A 319 -6.63 11.45 14.30
C ILE A 319 -6.99 11.08 15.75
N ILE A 320 -6.08 11.30 16.69
CA ILE A 320 -6.31 10.99 18.11
C ILE A 320 -7.52 11.79 18.62
N ARG A 321 -7.57 13.08 18.37
CA ARG A 321 -8.72 13.94 18.78
C ARG A 321 -10.03 13.44 18.17
N TYR A 322 -10.03 13.02 16.92
CA TYR A 322 -11.21 12.49 16.26
C TYR A 322 -11.68 11.20 16.93
N LEU A 323 -10.76 10.25 17.20
CA LEU A 323 -11.08 8.97 17.83
C LEU A 323 -11.51 9.14 19.29
N ASP A 324 -10.90 10.04 20.06
CA ASP A 324 -11.31 10.38 21.45
C ASP A 324 -12.75 10.87 21.54
N ASN A 325 -13.22 11.57 20.50
CA ASN A 325 -14.60 12.05 20.46
C ASN A 325 -15.57 10.96 19.94
N MET A 326 -15.17 10.17 18.95
CA MET A 326 -16.10 9.29 18.23
C MET A 326 -16.22 7.90 18.84
N VAL A 327 -15.10 7.34 19.35
CA VAL A 327 -15.13 5.99 19.94
C VAL A 327 -16.07 5.90 21.15
N PRO A 328 -16.06 6.83 22.13
CA PRO A 328 -17.02 6.79 23.23
C PRO A 328 -18.48 6.93 22.82
N LEU A 329 -18.73 7.44 21.62
CA LEU A 329 -20.10 7.65 21.12
C LEU A 329 -20.66 6.46 20.33
N HIS A 330 -19.85 5.48 19.91
CA HIS A 330 -20.32 4.45 19.00
C HIS A 330 -21.45 3.58 19.57
N MET A 331 -21.50 3.39 20.91
CA MET A 331 -22.58 2.66 21.58
C MET A 331 -23.83 3.51 21.85
N ARG A 332 -23.71 4.85 21.79
CA ARG A 332 -24.80 5.76 22.17
C ARG A 332 -26.08 5.63 21.34
N PRO A 333 -26.03 5.47 19.99
CA PRO A 333 -27.24 5.29 19.20
C PRO A 333 -28.11 4.12 19.66
N MET A 334 -27.47 2.98 20.03
CA MET A 334 -28.18 1.82 20.56
C MET A 334 -28.78 2.11 21.95
N SER A 335 -28.02 2.70 22.87
CA SER A 335 -28.52 3.05 24.20
C SER A 335 -29.73 3.98 24.13
N LEU A 336 -29.65 5.02 23.30
CA LEU A 336 -30.77 5.97 23.10
C LEU A 336 -32.01 5.29 22.50
N ALA A 337 -31.82 4.33 21.58
CA ALA A 337 -32.93 3.56 21.01
C ALA A 337 -33.60 2.69 22.04
N TYR A 338 -32.86 2.03 22.95
CA TYR A 338 -33.39 1.23 24.04
C TYR A 338 -34.10 2.09 25.10
N GLU A 339 -33.62 3.27 25.38
CA GLU A 339 -34.18 4.23 26.35
C GLU A 339 -35.39 4.96 25.79
N HIS A 340 -35.80 4.72 24.54
CA HIS A 340 -36.88 5.47 23.85
C HIS A 340 -36.69 6.98 23.92
N ALA A 341 -35.44 7.46 23.93
CA ALA A 341 -35.14 8.88 24.00
C ALA A 341 -35.70 9.59 22.76
N SER A 342 -36.45 10.67 22.97
CA SER A 342 -36.86 11.55 21.86
C SER A 342 -35.64 12.34 21.34
N ILE A 343 -35.57 12.48 20.03
CA ILE A 343 -34.57 13.32 19.33
C ILE A 343 -34.90 14.78 19.56
#